data_dab972c12f9a328ada5544b631e74b20
#
_entry.id   dab972c12f9a328ada5544b631e74b20
#
_cell.length_a   1.000
_cell.length_b   1.000
_cell.length_c   1.000
_cell.angle_alpha   90.00
_cell.angle_beta   90.00
_cell.angle_gamma   90.00
#
_symmetry.space_group_name_H-M   'P 1'
#
loop_
_entity.id
_entity.type
_entity.pdbx_description
1 polymer ?
#
loop_
_entity_poly.entity_id
_entity_poly.type
_entity_poly.pdbx_seq_one_letter_code
_entity_poly.pdbx_strand_id
1 'polypeptide(L)'
;MKQQTINIEDALSKASTNIDSLDARLLLEFVKGVDGNYLFTHRDEKINIKESKLFFDLVQERKKKKPLAYLVGKKGFWKNDFFVDKSVLVPRPETEMLVEKLLEQDLDNKDLLELGIGSGVISLSVAKENKKLNVLGTEKSLSALMIANKNAKSLDVDNVIFIHHDWNRKWLFPKMDFIVSNPPYVDRSSLDKDADGVWF
;
A
#
# COMPACT_ATOMS: atom_id res chain seq x y z
N MET A 1 33.86 13.87 15.06
CA MET A 1 34.08 12.70 14.22
C MET A 1 33.63 13.06 12.80
N LYS A 2 34.54 13.02 11.80
CA LYS A 2 34.15 13.19 10.38
C LYS A 2 33.19 12.04 10.03
N GLN A 3 31.92 12.34 9.74
CA GLN A 3 31.00 11.34 9.21
C GLN A 3 31.57 10.89 7.84
N GLN A 4 32.07 9.66 7.78
CA GLN A 4 32.57 9.05 6.56
C GLN A 4 31.38 8.87 5.60
N THR A 5 31.50 9.43 4.40
CA THR A 5 30.56 9.15 3.31
C THR A 5 30.73 7.69 2.90
N ILE A 6 29.64 6.94 2.84
CA ILE A 6 29.59 5.54 2.39
C ILE A 6 29.16 5.50 0.93
N ASN A 7 29.63 4.55 0.13
CA ASN A 7 29.13 4.34 -1.23
C ASN A 7 27.90 3.43 -1.25
N ILE A 8 27.24 3.29 -2.41
CA ILE A 8 26.03 2.48 -2.59
C ILE A 8 26.28 1.01 -2.24
N GLU A 9 27.38 0.42 -2.74
CA GLU A 9 27.70 -0.99 -2.52
C GLU A 9 27.93 -1.31 -1.05
N ASP A 10 28.74 -0.51 -0.38
CA ASP A 10 29.01 -0.67 1.06
C ASP A 10 27.76 -0.47 1.91
N ALA A 11 26.89 0.49 1.54
CA ALA A 11 25.64 0.73 2.24
C ALA A 11 24.69 -0.46 2.12
N LEU A 12 24.50 -1.01 0.91
CA LEU A 12 23.69 -2.20 0.67
C LEU A 12 24.26 -3.43 1.39
N SER A 13 25.56 -3.66 1.29
CA SER A 13 26.25 -4.76 1.97
C SER A 13 26.01 -4.69 3.49
N LYS A 14 26.20 -3.51 4.09
CA LYS A 14 25.98 -3.30 5.52
C LYS A 14 24.52 -3.47 5.93
N ALA A 15 23.57 -3.03 5.11
CA ALA A 15 22.14 -3.20 5.38
C ALA A 15 21.73 -4.67 5.32
N SER A 16 22.24 -5.42 4.32
CA SER A 16 21.93 -6.84 4.10
C SER A 16 22.41 -7.77 5.22
N THR A 17 23.26 -7.30 6.13
CA THR A 17 23.58 -8.05 7.37
C THR A 17 22.44 -7.96 8.43
N ASN A 18 21.47 -7.08 8.26
CA ASN A 18 20.40 -6.81 9.23
C ASN A 18 18.99 -7.11 8.71
N ILE A 19 18.77 -6.98 7.41
CA ILE A 19 17.48 -7.18 6.73
C ILE A 19 17.72 -7.92 5.41
N ASP A 20 16.64 -8.39 4.78
CA ASP A 20 16.72 -9.01 3.46
C ASP A 20 17.36 -8.06 2.42
N SER A 21 18.14 -8.62 1.49
CA SER A 21 18.88 -7.84 0.50
C SER A 21 17.96 -7.09 -0.48
N LEU A 22 16.79 -7.68 -0.81
CA LEU A 22 15.78 -7.02 -1.63
C LEU A 22 15.18 -5.82 -0.90
N ASP A 23 14.85 -5.98 0.38
CA ASP A 23 14.36 -4.87 1.22
C ASP A 23 15.39 -3.75 1.33
N ALA A 24 16.67 -4.08 1.54
CA ALA A 24 17.75 -3.09 1.58
C ALA A 24 17.83 -2.29 0.28
N ARG A 25 17.75 -2.97 -0.87
CA ARG A 25 17.75 -2.33 -2.17
C ARG A 25 16.55 -1.40 -2.35
N LEU A 26 15.34 -1.88 -2.10
CA LEU A 26 14.11 -1.10 -2.25
C LEU A 26 14.07 0.14 -1.34
N LEU A 27 14.62 0.02 -0.11
CA LEU A 27 14.77 1.18 0.79
C LEU A 27 15.77 2.21 0.23
N LEU A 28 16.88 1.76 -0.38
CA LEU A 28 17.85 2.69 -0.94
C LEU A 28 17.34 3.34 -2.23
N GLU A 29 16.63 2.59 -3.08
CA GLU A 29 15.90 3.13 -4.24
C GLU A 29 14.94 4.26 -3.79
N PHE A 30 14.15 4.01 -2.75
CA PHE A 30 13.23 5.00 -2.19
C PHE A 30 13.96 6.26 -1.67
N VAL A 31 15.04 6.08 -0.93
CA VAL A 31 15.80 7.20 -0.32
C VAL A 31 16.48 8.07 -1.38
N LYS A 32 17.03 7.44 -2.44
CA LYS A 32 17.70 8.16 -3.54
C LYS A 32 16.75 8.64 -4.63
N GLY A 33 15.51 8.11 -4.68
CA GLY A 33 14.56 8.40 -5.76
C GLY A 33 15.01 7.83 -7.12
N VAL A 34 15.69 6.67 -7.13
CA VAL A 34 16.23 6.00 -8.31
C VAL A 34 15.72 4.56 -8.38
N ASP A 35 15.94 3.89 -9.51
CA ASP A 35 15.63 2.48 -9.68
C ASP A 35 16.82 1.56 -9.38
N GLY A 36 16.56 0.23 -9.37
CA GLY A 36 17.59 -0.78 -9.11
C GLY A 36 18.68 -0.83 -10.16
N ASN A 37 18.40 -0.45 -11.41
CA ASN A 37 19.40 -0.40 -12.48
C ASN A 37 20.42 0.70 -12.19
N TYR A 38 19.93 1.85 -11.72
CA TYR A 38 20.80 2.93 -11.29
C TYR A 38 21.73 2.50 -10.15
N LEU A 39 21.19 1.88 -9.10
CA LEU A 39 22.01 1.40 -7.99
C LEU A 39 23.04 0.37 -8.43
N PHE A 40 22.69 -0.48 -9.40
CA PHE A 40 23.62 -1.49 -9.94
C PHE A 40 24.76 -0.87 -10.75
N THR A 41 24.49 0.15 -11.54
CA THR A 41 25.49 0.79 -12.43
C THR A 41 26.35 1.84 -11.72
N HIS A 42 25.90 2.37 -10.56
CA HIS A 42 26.57 3.45 -9.82
C HIS A 42 27.04 3.00 -8.41
N ARG A 43 27.51 1.76 -8.29
CA ARG A 43 27.89 1.15 -7.01
C ARG A 43 28.88 1.96 -6.18
N ASP A 44 29.85 2.62 -6.87
CA ASP A 44 30.89 3.42 -6.23
C ASP A 44 30.44 4.84 -5.88
N GLU A 45 29.22 5.25 -6.29
CA GLU A 45 28.69 6.58 -5.98
C GLU A 45 28.50 6.75 -4.47
N LYS A 46 28.97 7.88 -3.95
CA LYS A 46 28.84 8.22 -2.54
C LYS A 46 27.43 8.70 -2.23
N ILE A 47 26.85 8.12 -1.20
CA ILE A 47 25.57 8.56 -0.63
C ILE A 47 25.83 9.78 0.27
N ASN A 48 25.05 10.83 0.13
CA ASN A 48 25.18 12.00 1.00
C ASN A 48 24.76 11.68 2.45
N ILE A 49 25.15 12.52 3.37
CA ILE A 49 24.96 12.28 4.81
C ILE A 49 23.48 12.18 5.19
N LYS A 50 22.60 12.99 4.56
CA LYS A 50 21.15 12.97 4.84
C LYS A 50 20.50 11.67 4.33
N GLU A 51 20.82 11.28 3.11
CA GLU A 51 20.35 10.02 2.52
C GLU A 51 20.87 8.83 3.33
N SER A 52 22.16 8.81 3.68
CA SER A 52 22.76 7.73 4.48
C SER A 52 22.04 7.59 5.83
N LYS A 53 21.80 8.71 6.53
CA LYS A 53 21.08 8.68 7.80
C LYS A 53 19.68 8.12 7.61
N LEU A 54 18.88 8.67 6.68
CA LEU A 54 17.52 8.22 6.41
C LEU A 54 17.49 6.73 6.06
N PHE A 55 18.40 6.28 5.19
CA PHE A 55 18.50 4.88 4.80
C PHE A 55 18.71 3.95 6.01
N PHE A 56 19.70 4.23 6.85
CA PHE A 56 19.97 3.39 8.01
C PHE A 56 18.88 3.48 9.09
N ASP A 57 18.21 4.62 9.24
CA ASP A 57 17.03 4.75 10.11
C ASP A 57 15.90 3.82 9.63
N LEU A 58 15.62 3.78 8.31
CA LEU A 58 14.65 2.87 7.71
C LEU A 58 15.05 1.39 7.84
N VAL A 59 16.35 1.07 7.67
CA VAL A 59 16.88 -0.30 7.91
C VAL A 59 16.62 -0.73 9.34
N GLN A 60 16.81 0.14 10.34
CA GLN A 60 16.50 -0.19 11.74
C GLN A 60 15.00 -0.42 11.97
N GLU A 61 14.13 0.37 11.36
CA GLU A 61 12.69 0.14 11.43
C GLU A 61 12.28 -1.19 10.74
N ARG A 62 12.88 -1.51 9.58
CA ARG A 62 12.64 -2.79 8.90
C ARG A 62 13.14 -3.98 9.70
N LYS A 63 14.28 -3.86 10.38
CA LYS A 63 14.79 -4.88 11.31
C LYS A 63 13.81 -5.20 12.44
N LYS A 64 12.99 -4.22 12.87
CA LYS A 64 11.89 -4.41 13.82
C LYS A 64 10.64 -5.03 13.16
N LYS A 65 10.77 -5.58 11.94
CA LYS A 65 9.70 -6.21 11.14
C LYS A 65 8.60 -5.26 10.68
N LYS A 66 8.83 -3.93 10.69
CA LYS A 66 7.88 -3.00 10.12
C LYS A 66 7.72 -3.26 8.62
N PRO A 67 6.49 -3.37 8.09
CA PRO A 67 6.27 -3.61 6.66
C PRO A 67 6.99 -2.62 5.76
N LEU A 68 7.69 -3.11 4.73
CA LEU A 68 8.40 -2.27 3.77
C LEU A 68 7.47 -1.21 3.16
N ALA A 69 6.26 -1.61 2.78
CA ALA A 69 5.26 -0.71 2.21
C ALA A 69 4.94 0.50 3.10
N TYR A 70 4.93 0.32 4.43
CA TYR A 70 4.73 1.44 5.36
C TYR A 70 5.97 2.33 5.51
N LEU A 71 7.16 1.80 5.27
CA LEU A 71 8.40 2.57 5.31
C LEU A 71 8.55 3.46 4.08
N VAL A 72 8.19 2.93 2.90
CA VAL A 72 8.21 3.67 1.64
C VAL A 72 6.90 4.45 1.38
N GLY A 73 5.85 4.18 2.15
CA GLY A 73 4.55 4.86 2.06
C GLY A 73 3.72 4.46 0.84
N LYS A 74 4.12 3.43 0.09
CA LYS A 74 3.45 2.97 -1.13
C LYS A 74 3.50 1.46 -1.28
N LYS A 75 2.52 0.92 -2.01
CA LYS A 75 2.43 -0.48 -2.44
C LYS A 75 1.84 -0.56 -3.84
N GLY A 76 2.55 -1.25 -4.73
CA GLY A 76 2.00 -1.63 -6.04
C GLY A 76 0.85 -2.61 -5.87
N PHE A 77 -0.25 -2.40 -6.57
CA PHE A 77 -1.41 -3.29 -6.66
C PHE A 77 -2.10 -3.08 -8.01
N TRP A 78 -2.47 -4.18 -8.67
CA TRP A 78 -3.00 -4.14 -10.03
C TRP A 78 -2.04 -3.38 -10.95
N LYS A 79 -2.48 -2.32 -11.59
CA LYS A 79 -1.68 -1.50 -12.52
C LYS A 79 -1.21 -0.16 -11.91
N ASN A 80 -1.32 0.02 -10.58
CA ASN A 80 -1.12 1.31 -9.95
C ASN A 80 -0.33 1.21 -8.65
N ASP A 81 0.25 2.35 -8.22
CA ASP A 81 0.83 2.53 -6.90
C ASP A 81 -0.17 3.18 -5.96
N PHE A 82 -0.38 2.58 -4.80
CA PHE A 82 -1.28 3.07 -3.77
C PHE A 82 -0.51 3.55 -2.55
N PHE A 83 -0.88 4.69 -2.01
CA PHE A 83 -0.41 5.11 -0.69
C PHE A 83 -0.95 4.17 0.39
N VAL A 84 -0.08 3.81 1.29
CA VAL A 84 -0.39 2.97 2.44
C VAL A 84 0.37 3.43 3.68
N ASP A 85 -0.24 3.28 4.84
CA ASP A 85 0.40 3.45 6.13
C ASP A 85 -0.20 2.47 7.15
N LYS A 86 0.15 2.62 8.42
CA LYS A 86 -0.34 1.76 9.51
C LYS A 86 -1.86 1.76 9.71
N SER A 87 -2.61 2.64 9.07
CA SER A 87 -4.08 2.73 9.20
C SER A 87 -4.82 1.81 8.23
N VAL A 88 -4.12 1.21 7.25
CA VAL A 88 -4.70 0.32 6.25
C VAL A 88 -3.92 -0.97 6.12
N LEU A 89 -4.58 -2.07 5.76
CA LEU A 89 -3.90 -3.31 5.41
C LEU A 89 -3.00 -3.07 4.19
N VAL A 90 -1.77 -3.61 4.23
CA VAL A 90 -0.92 -3.65 3.02
C VAL A 90 -1.60 -4.52 1.98
N PRO A 91 -1.91 -4.00 0.78
CA PRO A 91 -2.57 -4.76 -0.28
C PRO A 91 -1.85 -6.08 -0.57
N ARG A 92 -2.61 -7.16 -0.65
CA ARG A 92 -2.10 -8.50 -0.92
C ARG A 92 -2.34 -8.85 -2.39
N PRO A 93 -1.40 -9.58 -3.05
CA PRO A 93 -1.55 -9.98 -4.45
C PRO A 93 -2.83 -10.79 -4.71
N GLU A 94 -3.22 -11.63 -3.75
CA GLU A 94 -4.43 -12.46 -3.85
C GLU A 94 -5.71 -11.63 -3.97
N THR A 95 -5.70 -10.40 -3.48
CA THR A 95 -6.84 -9.47 -3.59
C THR A 95 -7.07 -9.00 -5.03
N GLU A 96 -6.06 -9.08 -5.92
CA GLU A 96 -6.20 -8.75 -7.34
C GLU A 96 -7.21 -9.65 -8.05
N MET A 97 -7.41 -10.88 -7.56
CA MET A 97 -8.44 -11.78 -8.05
C MET A 97 -9.86 -11.20 -7.97
N LEU A 98 -10.14 -10.36 -6.94
CA LEU A 98 -11.43 -9.69 -6.83
C LEU A 98 -11.62 -8.64 -7.92
N VAL A 99 -10.54 -7.92 -8.26
CA VAL A 99 -10.55 -6.95 -9.37
C VAL A 99 -10.81 -7.67 -10.70
N GLU A 100 -10.09 -8.77 -10.97
CA GLU A 100 -10.31 -9.59 -12.17
C GLU A 100 -11.75 -10.04 -12.28
N LYS A 101 -12.30 -10.65 -11.21
CA LYS A 101 -13.67 -11.17 -11.20
C LYS A 101 -14.73 -10.09 -11.40
N LEU A 102 -14.50 -8.88 -10.89
CA LEU A 102 -15.40 -7.76 -11.16
C LEU A 102 -15.31 -7.31 -12.61
N LEU A 103 -14.10 -7.19 -13.17
CA LEU A 103 -13.90 -6.76 -14.55
C LEU A 103 -14.38 -7.78 -15.61
N GLU A 104 -14.61 -9.04 -15.23
CA GLU A 104 -15.28 -10.04 -16.09
C GLU A 104 -16.80 -9.78 -16.22
N GLN A 105 -17.39 -8.91 -15.38
CA GLN A 105 -18.82 -8.62 -15.40
C GLN A 105 -19.15 -7.42 -16.31
N ASP A 106 -20.42 -7.31 -16.71
CA ASP A 106 -20.93 -6.08 -17.35
C ASP A 106 -21.15 -5.01 -16.28
N LEU A 107 -20.18 -4.09 -16.16
CA LEU A 107 -20.16 -3.03 -15.16
C LEU A 107 -20.66 -1.67 -15.69
N ASP A 108 -20.99 -1.54 -16.98
CA ASP A 108 -21.40 -0.28 -17.57
C ASP A 108 -22.71 0.24 -16.95
N ASN A 109 -22.65 1.44 -16.37
CA ASN A 109 -23.78 2.09 -15.68
C ASN A 109 -24.35 1.28 -14.51
N LYS A 110 -23.50 0.49 -13.84
CA LYS A 110 -23.83 -0.30 -12.66
C LYS A 110 -23.36 0.40 -11.39
N ASP A 111 -23.95 -0.04 -10.27
CA ASP A 111 -23.63 0.44 -8.90
C ASP A 111 -22.91 -0.68 -8.15
N LEU A 112 -21.66 -0.43 -7.78
CA LEU A 112 -20.80 -1.32 -6.97
C LEU A 112 -20.67 -0.77 -5.56
N LEU A 113 -20.87 -1.61 -4.56
CA LEU A 113 -20.55 -1.31 -3.16
C LEU A 113 -19.34 -2.12 -2.70
N GLU A 114 -18.32 -1.44 -2.15
CA GLU A 114 -17.25 -2.11 -1.40
C GLU A 114 -17.44 -1.88 0.10
N LEU A 115 -17.41 -2.97 0.88
CA LEU A 115 -17.47 -2.95 2.34
C LEU A 115 -16.05 -3.09 2.91
N GLY A 116 -15.62 -2.10 3.71
CA GLY A 116 -14.28 -2.07 4.31
C GLY A 116 -13.19 -1.78 3.29
N ILE A 117 -13.23 -0.61 2.68
CA ILE A 117 -12.37 -0.25 1.54
C ILE A 117 -10.87 -0.21 1.88
N GLY A 118 -10.49 -0.04 3.16
CA GLY A 118 -9.09 0.12 3.55
C GLY A 118 -8.38 1.22 2.77
N SER A 119 -7.39 0.89 1.98
CA SER A 119 -6.69 1.82 1.09
C SER A 119 -7.41 2.12 -0.23
N GLY A 120 -8.57 1.49 -0.48
CA GLY A 120 -9.38 1.67 -1.70
C GLY A 120 -8.88 0.87 -2.91
N VAL A 121 -8.00 -0.11 -2.73
CA VAL A 121 -7.33 -0.78 -3.87
C VAL A 121 -8.29 -1.49 -4.81
N ILE A 122 -9.35 -2.15 -4.31
CA ILE A 122 -10.33 -2.84 -5.16
C ILE A 122 -11.18 -1.81 -5.91
N SER A 123 -11.89 -0.94 -5.16
CA SER A 123 -12.75 0.11 -5.73
C SER A 123 -12.05 0.94 -6.77
N LEU A 124 -10.86 1.47 -6.44
CA LEU A 124 -10.13 2.39 -7.31
C LEU A 124 -9.56 1.68 -8.55
N SER A 125 -9.13 0.42 -8.42
CA SER A 125 -8.66 -0.35 -9.57
C SER A 125 -9.79 -0.60 -10.57
N VAL A 126 -10.96 -1.03 -10.09
CA VAL A 126 -12.12 -1.31 -10.97
C VAL A 126 -12.68 -0.01 -11.56
N ALA A 127 -12.86 1.04 -10.74
CA ALA A 127 -13.37 2.33 -11.19
C ALA A 127 -12.48 3.01 -12.23
N LYS A 128 -11.16 2.83 -12.13
CA LYS A 128 -10.21 3.36 -13.11
C LYS A 128 -10.28 2.64 -14.46
N GLU A 129 -10.52 1.33 -14.46
CA GLU A 129 -10.69 0.53 -15.70
C GLU A 129 -12.06 0.77 -16.33
N ASN A 130 -13.11 1.08 -15.55
CA ASN A 130 -14.46 1.36 -16.07
C ASN A 130 -15.00 2.68 -15.53
N LYS A 131 -14.95 3.72 -16.35
CA LYS A 131 -15.42 5.07 -16.00
C LYS A 131 -16.94 5.24 -15.93
N LYS A 132 -17.71 4.25 -16.41
CA LYS A 132 -19.19 4.25 -16.35
C LYS A 132 -19.72 3.56 -15.08
N LEU A 133 -18.86 2.87 -14.33
CA LEU A 133 -19.22 2.26 -13.06
C LEU A 133 -19.36 3.34 -11.99
N ASN A 134 -20.41 3.29 -11.18
CA ASN A 134 -20.50 4.09 -9.96
C ASN A 134 -20.03 3.25 -8.78
N VAL A 135 -19.09 3.75 -8.00
CA VAL A 135 -18.57 3.02 -6.84
C VAL A 135 -18.88 3.74 -5.54
N LEU A 136 -19.51 3.03 -4.63
CA LEU A 136 -19.70 3.45 -3.24
C LEU A 136 -18.80 2.57 -2.36
N GLY A 137 -17.90 3.19 -1.60
CA GLY A 137 -17.08 2.47 -0.63
C GLY A 137 -17.39 2.87 0.80
N THR A 138 -17.45 1.90 1.71
CA THR A 138 -17.68 2.16 3.12
C THR A 138 -16.46 1.77 3.95
N GLU A 139 -16.15 2.59 4.96
CA GLU A 139 -15.02 2.33 5.87
C GLU A 139 -15.36 2.83 7.28
N LYS A 140 -15.03 1.99 8.28
CA LYS A 140 -15.23 2.31 9.69
C LYS A 140 -14.14 3.22 10.27
N SER A 141 -12.91 3.11 9.74
CA SER A 141 -11.75 3.88 10.18
C SER A 141 -11.64 5.18 9.39
N LEU A 142 -11.75 6.33 10.06
CA LEU A 142 -11.54 7.63 9.42
C LEU A 142 -10.12 7.78 8.83
N SER A 143 -9.10 7.21 9.49
CA SER A 143 -7.73 7.25 8.99
C SER A 143 -7.55 6.42 7.71
N ALA A 144 -8.18 5.24 7.63
CA ALA A 144 -8.20 4.45 6.40
C ALA A 144 -8.95 5.18 5.28
N LEU A 145 -10.10 5.78 5.59
CA LEU A 145 -10.87 6.59 4.64
C LEU A 145 -10.05 7.75 4.06
N MET A 146 -9.22 8.40 4.88
CA MET A 146 -8.30 9.46 4.41
C MET A 146 -7.28 8.92 3.40
N ILE A 147 -6.72 7.71 3.63
CA ILE A 147 -5.80 7.06 2.69
C ILE A 147 -6.53 6.72 1.38
N ALA A 148 -7.73 6.15 1.44
CA ALA A 148 -8.51 5.85 0.24
C ALA A 148 -8.81 7.10 -0.61
N ASN A 149 -9.23 8.20 0.04
CA ASN A 149 -9.45 9.47 -0.65
C ASN A 149 -8.15 10.07 -1.23
N LYS A 150 -7.03 9.94 -0.53
CA LYS A 150 -5.71 10.33 -1.07
C LYS A 150 -5.36 9.52 -2.32
N ASN A 151 -5.64 8.22 -2.32
CA ASN A 151 -5.42 7.35 -3.46
C ASN A 151 -6.34 7.70 -4.63
N ALA A 152 -7.65 7.92 -4.39
CA ALA A 152 -8.59 8.35 -5.42
C ALA A 152 -8.09 9.62 -6.14
N LYS A 153 -7.69 10.62 -5.37
CA LYS A 153 -7.13 11.86 -5.91
C LYS A 153 -5.83 11.64 -6.69
N SER A 154 -4.91 10.82 -6.17
CA SER A 154 -3.62 10.55 -6.81
C SER A 154 -3.74 9.78 -8.12
N LEU A 155 -4.78 8.94 -8.24
CA LEU A 155 -5.05 8.10 -9.41
C LEU A 155 -6.00 8.76 -10.42
N ASP A 156 -6.50 9.97 -10.12
CA ASP A 156 -7.49 10.69 -10.93
C ASP A 156 -8.76 9.85 -11.19
N VAL A 157 -9.31 9.29 -10.09
CA VAL A 157 -10.53 8.49 -10.12
C VAL A 157 -11.65 9.30 -9.46
N ASP A 158 -12.67 9.65 -10.23
CA ASP A 158 -13.76 10.57 -9.86
C ASP A 158 -15.15 9.89 -9.76
N ASN A 159 -15.27 8.66 -10.27
CA ASN A 159 -16.49 7.87 -10.25
C ASN A 159 -16.61 6.99 -8.96
N VAL A 160 -16.06 7.49 -7.84
CA VAL A 160 -16.10 6.83 -6.53
C VAL A 160 -16.58 7.80 -5.46
N ILE A 161 -17.36 7.29 -4.51
CA ILE A 161 -17.75 8.00 -3.29
C ILE A 161 -17.37 7.11 -2.10
N PHE A 162 -16.57 7.64 -1.19
CA PHE A 162 -16.17 6.93 0.03
C PHE A 162 -16.81 7.57 1.26
N ILE A 163 -17.46 6.76 2.08
CA ILE A 163 -18.19 7.22 3.26
C ILE A 163 -17.75 6.50 4.53
N HIS A 164 -17.77 7.24 5.65
CA HIS A 164 -17.55 6.70 6.97
C HIS A 164 -18.78 5.94 7.46
N HIS A 165 -18.75 4.62 7.44
CA HIS A 165 -19.84 3.77 7.87
C HIS A 165 -19.35 2.43 8.42
N ASP A 166 -19.97 1.98 9.51
CA ASP A 166 -19.79 0.63 10.05
C ASP A 166 -20.92 -0.26 9.52
N TRP A 167 -20.62 -1.27 8.73
CA TRP A 167 -21.60 -2.20 8.15
C TRP A 167 -22.41 -3.01 9.19
N ASN A 168 -21.97 -3.06 10.44
CA ASN A 168 -22.74 -3.64 11.53
C ASN A 168 -23.90 -2.75 11.99
N ARG A 169 -23.98 -1.51 11.48
CA ARG A 169 -25.06 -0.58 11.77
C ARG A 169 -26.18 -0.71 10.73
N LYS A 170 -27.30 0.02 10.97
CA LYS A 170 -28.45 0.03 10.07
C LYS A 170 -27.99 0.33 8.63
N TRP A 171 -28.41 -0.55 7.70
CA TRP A 171 -28.22 -0.37 6.27
C TRP A 171 -29.04 0.81 5.75
N LEU A 172 -28.40 1.78 5.13
CA LEU A 172 -29.03 3.02 4.65
C LEU A 172 -28.81 3.24 3.14
N PHE A 173 -28.28 2.23 2.45
CA PHE A 173 -27.93 2.36 1.04
C PHE A 173 -29.02 1.79 0.14
N PRO A 174 -29.14 2.30 -1.11
CA PRO A 174 -30.04 1.73 -2.11
C PRO A 174 -29.61 0.29 -2.46
N LYS A 175 -30.41 -0.35 -3.27
CA LYS A 175 -30.04 -1.64 -3.85
C LYS A 175 -28.87 -1.44 -4.81
N MET A 176 -27.81 -2.23 -4.67
CA MET A 176 -26.61 -2.21 -5.49
C MET A 176 -26.62 -3.40 -6.47
N ASP A 177 -26.01 -3.24 -7.63
CA ASP A 177 -25.86 -4.34 -8.61
C ASP A 177 -24.81 -5.34 -8.12
N PHE A 178 -23.70 -4.85 -7.52
CA PHE A 178 -22.61 -5.66 -7.01
C PHE A 178 -22.22 -5.25 -5.60
N ILE A 179 -21.82 -6.23 -4.80
CA ILE A 179 -21.21 -6.00 -3.48
C ILE A 179 -19.92 -6.79 -3.42
N VAL A 180 -18.83 -6.14 -3.03
CA VAL A 180 -17.52 -6.75 -2.83
C VAL A 180 -16.98 -6.41 -1.45
N SER A 181 -16.22 -7.33 -0.86
CA SER A 181 -15.51 -7.10 0.40
C SER A 181 -14.30 -8.00 0.47
N ASN A 182 -13.21 -7.47 1.04
CA ASN A 182 -12.09 -8.25 1.56
C ASN A 182 -12.04 -8.06 3.09
N PRO A 183 -12.91 -8.72 3.86
CA PRO A 183 -13.04 -8.48 5.29
C PRO A 183 -11.85 -9.05 6.06
N PRO A 184 -11.58 -8.57 7.29
CA PRO A 184 -10.64 -9.22 8.18
C PRO A 184 -11.15 -10.62 8.55
N TYR A 185 -10.38 -11.66 8.23
CA TYR A 185 -10.71 -13.08 8.45
C TYR A 185 -9.79 -13.76 9.46
N VAL A 186 -8.87 -13.02 10.04
CA VAL A 186 -7.96 -13.52 11.08
C VAL A 186 -8.44 -13.01 12.45
N ASP A 187 -8.62 -13.93 13.39
CA ASP A 187 -8.97 -13.55 14.76
C ASP A 187 -7.79 -12.79 15.40
N ARG A 188 -8.09 -11.64 16.02
CA ARG A 188 -7.10 -10.82 16.75
C ARG A 188 -6.32 -11.61 17.80
N SER A 189 -6.92 -12.65 18.39
CA SER A 189 -6.28 -13.51 19.39
C SER A 189 -5.23 -14.46 18.80
N SER A 190 -5.31 -14.75 17.50
CA SER A 190 -4.40 -15.64 16.76
C SER A 190 -3.30 -14.90 16.01
N LEU A 191 -3.31 -13.56 16.02
CA LEU A 191 -2.25 -12.75 15.40
C LEU A 191 -0.99 -12.82 16.26
N ASP A 192 -0.03 -13.59 15.80
CA ASP A 192 1.33 -13.55 16.34
C ASP A 192 1.89 -12.16 16.08
N LYS A 193 2.21 -11.42 17.15
CA LYS A 193 2.74 -10.05 17.07
C LYS A 193 4.02 -9.95 16.24
N ASP A 194 4.63 -11.09 15.92
CA ASP A 194 5.86 -11.21 15.17
C ASP A 194 5.68 -11.59 13.69
N ALA A 195 4.48 -11.99 13.27
CA ALA A 195 4.21 -12.34 11.88
C ALA A 195 3.80 -11.12 11.08
N ASP A 196 4.71 -10.64 10.24
CA ASP A 196 4.53 -9.69 9.13
C ASP A 196 3.78 -8.37 9.38
N GLY A 197 3.77 -7.86 10.63
CA GLY A 197 3.35 -6.49 10.90
C GLY A 197 1.92 -6.12 10.50
N VAL A 198 0.98 -7.08 10.56
CA VAL A 198 -0.44 -6.76 10.39
C VAL A 198 -0.94 -6.13 11.68
N TRP A 199 -0.91 -4.82 11.73
CA TRP A 199 -1.48 -4.02 12.81
C TRP A 199 -2.87 -3.60 12.38
N PHE A 200 -3.91 -4.06 13.10
CA PHE A 200 -5.28 -3.58 12.97
C PHE A 200 -5.62 -2.66 14.13
#